data_bb7d3f9628d1191f6e50faebc3d4dd17
#
_entry.id   bb7d3f9628d1191f6e50faebc3d4dd17
#
_cell.length_a   1.000
_cell.length_b   1.000
_cell.length_c   1.000
_cell.angle_alpha   90.00
_cell.angle_beta   90.00
_cell.angle_gamma   90.00
#
_symmetry.space_group_name_H-M   'P 1'
#
loop_
_entity.id
_entity.type
_entity.pdbx_description
1 polymer ?
#
loop_
_entity_poly.entity_id
_entity_poly.type
_entity_poly.pdbx_seq_one_letter_code
_entity_poly.pdbx_strand_id
1 'polypeptide(L)'
;LCSPLAAATTGTAVRVDVSHAWTPFFAHFLMAGITPISVSATARYMGSANICVLGLSPASVAGVTLWGSAQLTGKNCAVYSNTDSPSGFVVMDSGVLTSKLNCVVGGYSATTAKSVVPTPITDCPPLEDPLRLRQAPAVAACDHSNLAIVNETVRLYPGVYCGGLKISGTSKVTLAEGIYVIKD
;
A
#
# COMPACT_ATOMS: atom_id res chain seq x y z
N LEU A 1 -14.41 24.22 24.39
CA LEU A 1 -13.00 23.81 24.45
C LEU A 1 -12.96 22.33 24.81
N CYS A 2 -12.47 21.48 23.89
CA CYS A 2 -12.25 20.07 24.17
C CYS A 2 -11.02 19.97 25.07
N SER A 3 -11.16 19.36 26.24
CA SER A 3 -10.03 19.06 27.11
C SER A 3 -9.50 17.68 26.74
N PRO A 4 -8.22 17.52 26.40
CA PRO A 4 -7.65 16.19 26.22
C PRO A 4 -7.60 15.47 27.58
N LEU A 5 -8.26 14.34 27.68
CA LEU A 5 -8.12 13.42 28.79
C LEU A 5 -6.96 12.48 28.52
N ALA A 6 -5.95 12.57 29.33
CA ALA A 6 -4.78 11.68 29.45
C ALA A 6 -4.38 10.80 28.23
N ALA A 7 -3.24 11.09 27.65
CA ALA A 7 -2.58 10.17 26.73
C ALA A 7 -1.93 9.04 27.53
N ALA A 8 -2.42 7.82 27.39
CA ALA A 8 -1.75 6.64 27.91
C ALA A 8 -0.81 6.07 26.85
N THR A 9 0.49 6.11 27.08
CA THR A 9 1.48 5.45 26.23
C THR A 9 1.80 4.07 26.79
N THR A 10 1.41 3.02 26.08
CA THR A 10 1.79 1.66 26.42
C THR A 10 2.64 1.09 25.29
N GLY A 11 3.95 1.14 25.45
CA GLY A 11 4.89 0.61 24.46
C GLY A 11 4.85 1.35 23.12
N THR A 12 4.28 0.74 22.08
CA THR A 12 4.26 1.26 20.69
C THR A 12 2.93 1.89 20.29
N ALA A 13 2.02 2.14 21.22
CA ALA A 13 0.71 2.71 20.93
C ALA A 13 0.44 3.97 21.76
N VAL A 14 -0.18 4.96 21.15
CA VAL A 14 -0.70 6.17 21.81
C VAL A 14 -2.22 6.16 21.64
N ARG A 15 -2.93 6.18 22.75
CA ARG A 15 -4.38 6.35 22.77
C ARG A 15 -4.70 7.76 23.26
N VAL A 16 -5.53 8.44 22.52
CA VAL A 16 -6.07 9.75 22.87
C VAL A 16 -7.57 9.61 23.11
N ASP A 17 -8.02 9.90 24.30
CA ASP A 17 -9.42 9.96 24.65
C ASP A 17 -9.79 11.45 24.78
N VAL A 18 -10.83 11.88 24.07
CA VAL A 18 -11.36 13.25 24.11
C VAL A 18 -12.79 13.20 24.60
N SER A 19 -13.11 13.96 25.62
CA SER A 19 -14.46 14.10 26.12
C SER A 19 -14.93 15.55 26.06
N HIS A 20 -16.18 15.75 25.70
CA HIS A 20 -16.84 17.06 25.69
C HIS A 20 -18.20 16.95 26.35
N ALA A 21 -18.44 17.82 27.33
CA ALA A 21 -19.75 17.96 27.95
C ALA A 21 -20.62 18.85 27.06
N TRP A 22 -21.67 18.27 26.47
CA TRP A 22 -22.58 18.97 25.60
C TRP A 22 -23.99 19.09 26.24
N THR A 23 -24.56 20.30 26.22
CA THR A 23 -25.93 20.54 26.61
C THR A 23 -26.82 20.59 25.38
N PRO A 24 -27.65 19.57 25.15
CA PRO A 24 -28.50 19.53 23.95
C PRO A 24 -29.60 20.61 24.06
N PHE A 25 -29.77 21.40 23.00
CA PHE A 25 -30.69 22.51 22.97
C PHE A 25 -32.17 22.08 23.11
N PHE A 26 -32.54 20.99 22.44
CA PHE A 26 -33.94 20.49 22.48
C PHE A 26 -34.16 19.41 23.55
N ALA A 27 -33.20 18.55 23.81
CA ALA A 27 -33.33 17.48 24.79
C ALA A 27 -33.31 18.00 26.24
N HIS A 28 -32.92 19.26 26.46
CA HIS A 28 -32.96 19.92 27.78
C HIS A 28 -34.36 19.94 28.42
N PHE A 29 -35.42 19.91 27.60
CA PHE A 29 -36.78 19.82 28.08
C PHE A 29 -37.19 18.42 28.54
N LEU A 30 -36.50 17.40 28.10
CA LEU A 30 -36.82 15.98 28.37
C LEU A 30 -35.80 15.30 29.29
N MET A 31 -34.57 15.79 29.34
CA MET A 31 -33.46 15.24 30.11
C MET A 31 -32.75 16.38 30.85
N ALA A 32 -32.93 16.46 32.15
CA ALA A 32 -32.17 17.37 32.99
C ALA A 32 -30.76 16.77 33.18
N GLY A 33 -29.79 17.17 32.34
CA GLY A 33 -28.41 16.71 32.53
C GLY A 33 -27.48 17.09 31.37
N ILE A 34 -26.20 17.05 31.65
CA ILE A 34 -25.09 17.20 30.70
C ILE A 34 -24.86 15.83 30.05
N THR A 35 -24.94 15.74 28.73
CA THR A 35 -24.61 14.51 28.01
C THR A 35 -23.12 14.54 27.63
N PRO A 36 -22.26 13.70 28.25
CA PRO A 36 -20.88 13.62 27.85
C PRO A 36 -20.76 12.88 26.51
N ILE A 37 -20.12 13.52 25.54
CA ILE A 37 -19.70 12.87 24.30
C ILE A 37 -18.22 12.53 24.46
N SER A 38 -17.89 11.26 24.35
CA SER A 38 -16.50 10.81 24.40
C SER A 38 -16.15 10.08 23.12
N VAL A 39 -14.98 10.38 22.57
CA VAL A 39 -14.39 9.71 21.42
C VAL A 39 -12.96 9.29 21.76
N SER A 40 -12.54 8.15 21.30
CA SER A 40 -11.16 7.69 21.47
C SER A 40 -10.54 7.37 20.13
N ALA A 41 -9.25 7.71 19.98
CA ALA A 41 -8.43 7.33 18.85
C ALA A 41 -7.15 6.69 19.36
N THR A 42 -6.74 5.61 18.72
CA THR A 42 -5.49 4.93 19.07
C THR A 42 -4.58 4.92 17.84
N ALA A 43 -3.40 5.53 17.98
CA ALA A 43 -2.33 5.44 17.01
C ALA A 43 -1.28 4.44 17.50
N ARG A 44 -0.90 3.50 16.67
CA ARG A 44 0.15 2.53 16.95
C ARG A 44 1.35 2.78 16.07
N TYR A 45 2.52 2.93 16.69
CA TYR A 45 3.78 2.93 15.96
C TYR A 45 4.11 1.49 15.51
N MET A 46 4.12 1.27 14.22
CA MET A 46 4.35 -0.07 13.65
C MET A 46 5.82 -0.34 13.30
N GLY A 47 6.73 0.48 13.81
CA GLY A 47 8.17 0.39 13.54
C GLY A 47 8.54 0.83 12.12
N SER A 48 9.82 0.77 11.79
CA SER A 48 10.30 0.92 10.43
C SER A 48 10.07 -0.41 9.67
N ALA A 49 8.92 -0.55 9.02
CA ALA A 49 8.75 -1.64 8.08
C ALA A 49 9.44 -1.26 6.77
N ASN A 50 10.41 -2.06 6.32
CA ASN A 50 10.90 -1.92 4.95
C ASN A 50 9.70 -2.05 4.01
N ILE A 51 9.62 -1.21 3.00
CA ILE A 51 8.58 -1.28 1.98
C ILE A 51 9.14 -2.05 0.79
N CYS A 52 8.47 -3.11 0.39
CA CYS A 52 8.79 -3.88 -0.82
C CYS A 52 8.07 -3.34 -2.05
N VAL A 53 6.81 -3.00 -1.88
CA VAL A 53 5.94 -2.54 -2.95
C VAL A 53 5.17 -1.31 -2.45
N LEU A 54 5.22 -0.25 -3.22
CA LEU A 54 4.48 0.99 -2.97
C LEU A 54 3.76 1.42 -4.23
N GLY A 55 2.43 1.35 -4.21
CA GLY A 55 1.57 1.97 -5.21
C GLY A 55 1.45 3.46 -4.90
N LEU A 56 2.09 4.31 -5.69
CA LEU A 56 2.18 5.76 -5.41
C LEU A 56 0.94 6.55 -5.83
N SER A 57 0.24 6.12 -6.88
CA SER A 57 -0.88 6.89 -7.44
C SER A 57 -2.06 6.96 -6.46
N PRO A 58 -2.49 8.16 -6.04
CA PRO A 58 -3.66 8.30 -5.19
C PRO A 58 -4.98 8.08 -5.94
N ALA A 59 -5.00 8.30 -7.26
CA ALA A 59 -6.21 8.28 -8.09
C ALA A 59 -6.36 7.00 -8.93
N SER A 60 -5.53 5.98 -8.76
CA SER A 60 -5.69 4.72 -9.51
C SER A 60 -6.84 3.88 -8.93
N VAL A 61 -7.54 3.15 -9.78
CA VAL A 61 -8.62 2.24 -9.36
C VAL A 61 -8.08 1.16 -8.43
N ALA A 62 -6.85 0.67 -8.70
CA ALA A 62 -6.13 -0.25 -7.82
C ALA A 62 -4.63 0.07 -7.85
N GLY A 63 -4.01 0.14 -6.68
CA GLY A 63 -2.57 0.40 -6.55
C GLY A 63 -1.73 -0.88 -6.64
N VAL A 64 -2.28 -2.00 -6.20
CA VAL A 64 -1.66 -3.34 -6.31
C VAL A 64 -2.73 -4.33 -6.74
N THR A 65 -2.47 -5.04 -7.83
CA THR A 65 -3.40 -6.03 -8.38
C THR A 65 -2.71 -7.37 -8.61
N LEU A 66 -3.31 -8.44 -8.12
CA LEU A 66 -2.89 -9.82 -8.35
C LEU A 66 -4.06 -10.60 -8.97
N TRP A 67 -3.83 -11.21 -10.12
CA TRP A 67 -4.83 -11.97 -10.87
C TRP A 67 -4.35 -13.40 -11.15
N GLY A 68 -5.31 -14.29 -11.35
CA GLY A 68 -5.03 -15.69 -11.65
C GLY A 68 -4.31 -16.37 -10.50
N SER A 69 -3.16 -16.97 -10.75
CA SER A 69 -2.31 -17.64 -9.76
C SER A 69 -1.11 -16.79 -9.31
N ALA A 70 -1.18 -15.46 -9.46
CA ALA A 70 -0.09 -14.56 -9.08
C ALA A 70 0.19 -14.63 -7.57
N GLN A 71 1.45 -14.69 -7.20
CA GLN A 71 1.89 -14.70 -5.81
C GLN A 71 2.87 -13.57 -5.55
N LEU A 72 2.59 -12.77 -4.53
CA LEU A 72 3.50 -11.76 -4.03
C LEU A 72 3.85 -12.09 -2.58
N THR A 73 5.11 -12.40 -2.33
CA THR A 73 5.60 -12.75 -1.00
C THR A 73 6.67 -11.79 -0.53
N GLY A 74 6.39 -11.06 0.53
CA GLY A 74 7.28 -10.08 1.16
C GLY A 74 7.32 -10.25 2.69
N LYS A 75 7.81 -11.39 3.20
CA LYS A 75 7.74 -11.76 4.62
C LYS A 75 8.36 -10.73 5.59
N ASN A 76 9.35 -9.96 5.13
CA ASN A 76 10.09 -9.02 5.97
C ASN A 76 9.79 -7.55 5.66
N CYS A 77 8.82 -7.27 4.80
CA CYS A 77 8.52 -5.92 4.33
C CYS A 77 7.03 -5.69 4.13
N ALA A 78 6.67 -4.44 3.99
CA ALA A 78 5.31 -4.00 3.79
C ALA A 78 4.96 -3.89 2.31
N VAL A 79 3.70 -4.17 1.99
CA VAL A 79 3.05 -3.80 0.73
C VAL A 79 2.09 -2.66 1.03
N TYR A 80 2.24 -1.56 0.30
CA TYR A 80 1.53 -0.33 0.57
C TYR A 80 0.87 0.24 -0.70
N SER A 81 -0.28 0.87 -0.56
CA SER A 81 -0.97 1.54 -1.67
C SER A 81 -1.55 2.87 -1.22
N ASN A 82 -1.21 3.94 -1.95
CA ASN A 82 -1.68 5.29 -1.69
C ASN A 82 -3.05 5.59 -2.29
N THR A 83 -3.62 4.68 -3.09
CA THR A 83 -4.92 4.95 -3.70
C THR A 83 -6.03 4.99 -2.66
N ASP A 84 -6.90 5.98 -2.77
CA ASP A 84 -8.11 6.16 -1.98
C ASP A 84 -9.29 5.30 -2.46
N SER A 85 -9.08 4.55 -3.56
CA SER A 85 -10.09 3.64 -4.10
C SER A 85 -10.55 2.60 -3.08
N PRO A 86 -11.86 2.27 -3.04
CA PRO A 86 -12.36 1.14 -2.25
C PRO A 86 -11.71 -0.21 -2.61
N SER A 87 -11.05 -0.30 -3.76
CA SER A 87 -10.34 -1.48 -4.28
C SER A 87 -8.83 -1.22 -4.42
N GLY A 88 -8.22 -0.51 -3.48
CA GLY A 88 -6.80 -0.16 -3.53
C GLY A 88 -5.85 -1.35 -3.57
N PHE A 89 -6.20 -2.47 -2.97
CA PHE A 89 -5.64 -3.80 -3.28
C PHE A 89 -6.72 -4.65 -3.95
N VAL A 90 -6.34 -5.33 -5.02
CA VAL A 90 -7.19 -6.30 -5.72
C VAL A 90 -6.47 -7.62 -5.81
N VAL A 91 -7.01 -8.66 -5.18
CA VAL A 91 -6.44 -10.02 -5.22
C VAL A 91 -7.56 -10.99 -5.61
N MET A 92 -7.54 -11.44 -6.86
CA MET A 92 -8.60 -12.24 -7.47
C MET A 92 -8.13 -13.66 -7.79
N ASP A 93 -9.09 -14.52 -8.03
CA ASP A 93 -8.92 -15.93 -8.36
C ASP A 93 -8.11 -16.69 -7.29
N SER A 94 -6.98 -17.26 -7.67
CA SER A 94 -6.05 -17.97 -6.79
C SER A 94 -4.85 -17.10 -6.39
N GLY A 95 -4.92 -15.77 -6.62
CA GLY A 95 -3.88 -14.83 -6.23
C GLY A 95 -3.63 -14.84 -4.72
N VAL A 96 -2.38 -14.67 -4.31
CA VAL A 96 -1.98 -14.62 -2.90
C VAL A 96 -1.00 -13.49 -2.65
N LEU A 97 -1.34 -12.63 -1.71
CA LEU A 97 -0.47 -11.58 -1.19
C LEU A 97 -0.06 -11.93 0.25
N THR A 98 1.21 -12.18 0.47
CA THR A 98 1.77 -12.43 1.81
C THR A 98 2.87 -11.42 2.11
N SER A 99 2.74 -10.67 3.18
CA SER A 99 3.74 -9.68 3.58
C SER A 99 3.88 -9.59 5.11
N LYS A 100 4.77 -8.74 5.59
CA LYS A 100 4.83 -8.39 7.01
C LYS A 100 3.68 -7.47 7.42
N LEU A 101 3.27 -6.59 6.51
CA LEU A 101 2.22 -5.61 6.69
C LEU A 101 1.60 -5.25 5.35
N ASN A 102 0.28 -5.25 5.26
CA ASN A 102 -0.48 -4.73 4.13
C ASN A 102 -1.22 -3.48 4.58
N CYS A 103 -0.98 -2.35 3.93
CA CYS A 103 -1.57 -1.06 4.29
C CYS A 103 -2.05 -0.33 3.05
N VAL A 104 -3.26 0.19 3.08
CA VAL A 104 -3.89 0.89 1.96
C VAL A 104 -4.63 2.12 2.46
N VAL A 105 -4.56 3.23 1.72
CA VAL A 105 -5.28 4.46 2.06
C VAL A 105 -6.79 4.25 1.92
N GLY A 106 -7.24 3.65 0.84
CA GLY A 106 -8.64 3.28 0.63
C GLY A 106 -8.97 1.88 1.16
N GLY A 107 -9.62 1.07 0.33
CA GLY A 107 -10.05 -0.28 0.68
C GLY A 107 -9.31 -1.39 -0.07
N TYR A 108 -9.78 -2.61 0.10
CA TYR A 108 -9.27 -3.75 -0.64
C TYR A 108 -10.39 -4.71 -1.04
N SER A 109 -10.15 -5.46 -2.13
CA SER A 109 -11.02 -6.52 -2.62
C SER A 109 -10.21 -7.81 -2.78
N ALA A 110 -10.67 -8.89 -2.19
CA ALA A 110 -10.01 -10.19 -2.27
C ALA A 110 -11.04 -11.30 -2.43
N THR A 111 -10.73 -12.33 -3.22
CA THR A 111 -11.61 -13.48 -3.44
C THR A 111 -11.91 -14.21 -2.12
N THR A 112 -10.92 -14.32 -1.25
CA THR A 112 -11.06 -14.91 0.07
C THR A 112 -10.23 -14.14 1.10
N ALA A 113 -10.61 -14.26 2.37
CA ALA A 113 -9.83 -13.66 3.47
C ALA A 113 -8.38 -14.20 3.58
N LYS A 114 -8.12 -15.38 3.00
CA LYS A 114 -6.78 -15.99 2.99
C LYS A 114 -5.91 -15.53 1.81
N SER A 115 -6.49 -14.84 0.85
CA SER A 115 -5.77 -14.32 -0.32
C SER A 115 -4.82 -13.17 0.05
N VAL A 116 -5.03 -12.50 1.18
CA VAL A 116 -4.17 -11.40 1.65
C VAL A 116 -3.81 -11.63 3.12
N VAL A 117 -2.55 -11.86 3.39
CA VAL A 117 -2.04 -12.18 4.72
C VAL A 117 -0.84 -11.27 5.08
N PRO A 118 -0.90 -10.56 6.20
CA PRO A 118 -2.04 -10.32 7.08
C PRO A 118 -3.17 -9.54 6.39
N THR A 119 -4.35 -9.55 6.98
CA THR A 119 -5.46 -8.71 6.52
C THR A 119 -5.01 -7.25 6.36
N PRO A 120 -5.32 -6.58 5.24
CA PRO A 120 -4.92 -5.20 5.03
C PRO A 120 -5.49 -4.26 6.10
N ILE A 121 -4.68 -3.32 6.52
CA ILE A 121 -5.12 -2.15 7.28
C ILE A 121 -5.60 -1.12 6.26
N THR A 122 -6.80 -0.62 6.43
CA THR A 122 -7.38 0.48 5.64
C THR A 122 -7.19 1.83 6.35
N ASP A 123 -7.49 2.92 5.66
CA ASP A 123 -7.35 4.29 6.17
C ASP A 123 -5.91 4.63 6.62
N CYS A 124 -4.94 4.02 5.96
CA CYS A 124 -3.54 4.34 6.17
C CYS A 124 -3.20 5.74 5.65
N PRO A 125 -2.29 6.48 6.30
CA PRO A 125 -1.83 7.76 5.76
C PRO A 125 -1.08 7.56 4.44
N PRO A 126 -1.26 8.43 3.43
CA PRO A 126 -0.50 8.33 2.20
C PRO A 126 1.00 8.51 2.45
N LEU A 127 1.81 7.71 1.77
CA LEU A 127 3.26 7.79 1.86
C LEU A 127 3.83 8.61 0.70
N GLU A 128 4.77 9.48 1.00
CA GLU A 128 5.55 10.13 -0.05
C GLU A 128 6.45 9.12 -0.77
N ASP A 129 6.75 9.42 -2.05
CA ASP A 129 7.72 8.65 -2.81
C ASP A 129 9.10 8.73 -2.13
N PRO A 130 9.64 7.62 -1.60
CA PRO A 130 10.95 7.62 -0.96
C PRO A 130 12.09 7.93 -1.93
N LEU A 131 11.84 7.84 -3.24
CA LEU A 131 12.81 8.11 -4.30
C LEU A 131 12.66 9.52 -4.92
N ARG A 132 11.71 10.34 -4.46
CA ARG A 132 11.39 11.65 -5.05
C ARG A 132 12.59 12.61 -5.19
N LEU A 133 13.58 12.48 -4.31
CA LEU A 133 14.79 13.31 -4.34
C LEU A 133 15.94 12.63 -5.09
N ARG A 134 15.75 11.40 -5.56
CA ARG A 134 16.77 10.66 -6.30
C ARG A 134 16.72 11.04 -7.77
N GLN A 135 17.83 11.52 -8.31
CA GLN A 135 17.92 11.76 -9.73
C GLN A 135 17.74 10.45 -10.51
N ALA A 136 16.91 10.51 -11.56
CA ALA A 136 16.79 9.40 -12.48
C ALA A 136 18.16 9.12 -13.13
N PRO A 137 18.50 7.85 -13.39
CA PRO A 137 19.71 7.51 -14.13
C PRO A 137 19.71 8.20 -15.50
N ALA A 138 20.89 8.62 -15.97
CA ALA A 138 21.02 9.15 -17.33
C ALA A 138 20.59 8.05 -18.34
N VAL A 139 19.67 8.43 -19.24
CA VAL A 139 19.18 7.52 -20.27
C VAL A 139 20.12 7.61 -21.49
N ALA A 140 20.83 6.54 -21.77
CA ALA A 140 21.69 6.41 -22.95
C ALA A 140 20.89 6.06 -24.22
N ALA A 141 21.57 5.74 -25.30
CA ALA A 141 20.96 5.16 -26.49
C ALA A 141 20.32 3.79 -26.16
N CYS A 142 19.36 3.37 -27.00
CA CYS A 142 18.69 2.09 -26.81
C CYS A 142 19.62 0.92 -27.09
N ASP A 143 19.79 0.04 -26.12
CA ASP A 143 20.51 -1.24 -26.31
C ASP A 143 19.57 -2.27 -26.94
N HIS A 144 18.30 -2.22 -26.61
CA HIS A 144 17.25 -3.09 -27.15
C HIS A 144 16.02 -2.25 -27.54
N SER A 145 15.35 -2.67 -28.61
CA SER A 145 14.12 -2.02 -29.10
C SER A 145 13.01 -3.03 -29.29
N ASN A 146 11.83 -2.74 -28.71
CA ASN A 146 10.62 -3.59 -28.80
C ASN A 146 10.90 -5.06 -28.45
N LEU A 147 11.64 -5.32 -27.38
CA LEU A 147 12.03 -6.67 -27.01
C LEU A 147 10.82 -7.48 -26.54
N ALA A 148 10.54 -8.56 -27.26
CA ALA A 148 9.48 -9.52 -26.92
C ALA A 148 10.10 -10.88 -26.64
N ILE A 149 9.79 -11.47 -25.49
CA ILE A 149 10.23 -12.78 -25.04
C ILE A 149 8.99 -13.66 -24.94
N VAL A 150 8.94 -14.73 -25.73
CA VAL A 150 7.77 -15.61 -25.82
C VAL A 150 8.19 -17.07 -25.72
N ASN A 151 7.76 -17.76 -24.67
CA ASN A 151 8.07 -19.17 -24.41
C ASN A 151 9.59 -19.50 -24.36
N GLU A 152 10.40 -18.57 -23.88
CA GLU A 152 11.85 -18.70 -23.84
C GLU A 152 12.40 -18.58 -22.42
N THR A 153 13.54 -19.23 -22.20
CA THR A 153 14.35 -19.02 -20.99
C THR A 153 15.54 -18.15 -21.37
N VAL A 154 15.56 -16.92 -20.85
CA VAL A 154 16.57 -15.93 -21.20
C VAL A 154 17.11 -15.18 -19.99
N ARG A 155 18.37 -14.77 -20.07
CA ARG A 155 18.98 -13.85 -19.13
C ARG A 155 19.15 -12.49 -19.78
N LEU A 156 18.57 -11.45 -19.16
CA LEU A 156 18.74 -10.07 -19.59
C LEU A 156 19.85 -9.40 -18.79
N TYR A 157 20.48 -8.44 -19.45
CA TYR A 157 21.56 -7.64 -18.88
C TYR A 157 21.13 -6.19 -18.70
N PRO A 158 21.77 -5.43 -17.78
CA PRO A 158 21.52 -4.01 -17.60
C PRO A 158 21.63 -3.25 -18.92
N GLY A 159 20.76 -2.26 -19.12
CA GLY A 159 20.74 -1.47 -20.35
C GLY A 159 19.45 -0.72 -20.55
N VAL A 160 19.32 -0.05 -21.71
CA VAL A 160 18.16 0.75 -22.12
C VAL A 160 17.29 -0.06 -23.07
N TYR A 161 16.06 -0.34 -22.68
CA TYR A 161 15.06 -1.11 -23.41
C TYR A 161 13.98 -0.15 -23.91
N CYS A 162 14.06 0.22 -25.19
CA CYS A 162 13.11 1.14 -25.82
C CYS A 162 11.94 0.38 -26.46
N GLY A 163 10.76 1.01 -26.45
CA GLY A 163 9.52 0.37 -26.90
C GLY A 163 9.01 -0.71 -25.95
N GLY A 164 9.46 -0.65 -24.69
CA GLY A 164 9.05 -1.55 -23.64
C GLY A 164 9.72 -2.94 -23.68
N LEU A 165 9.34 -3.77 -22.72
CA LEU A 165 9.75 -5.15 -22.56
C LEU A 165 8.49 -6.03 -22.42
N LYS A 166 8.22 -6.88 -23.41
CA LYS A 166 7.08 -7.79 -23.39
C LYS A 166 7.53 -9.21 -23.08
N ILE A 167 6.99 -9.79 -22.00
CA ILE A 167 7.24 -11.17 -21.60
C ILE A 167 5.90 -11.90 -21.61
N SER A 168 5.83 -13.03 -22.34
CA SER A 168 4.58 -13.79 -22.48
C SER A 168 4.81 -15.29 -22.59
N GLY A 169 3.72 -16.04 -22.47
CA GLY A 169 3.75 -17.51 -22.49
C GLY A 169 4.42 -18.11 -21.26
N THR A 170 5.18 -19.18 -21.45
CA THR A 170 5.90 -19.91 -20.37
C THR A 170 7.33 -19.40 -20.20
N SER A 171 7.56 -18.12 -20.49
CA SER A 171 8.90 -17.52 -20.43
C SER A 171 9.48 -17.51 -19.01
N LYS A 172 10.77 -17.81 -18.91
CA LYS A 172 11.56 -17.65 -17.70
C LYS A 172 12.66 -16.62 -17.93
N VAL A 173 12.52 -15.47 -17.32
CA VAL A 173 13.47 -14.36 -17.45
C VAL A 173 14.26 -14.18 -16.17
N THR A 174 15.59 -14.17 -16.29
CA THR A 174 16.49 -13.85 -15.20
C THR A 174 17.19 -12.53 -15.50
N LEU A 175 17.07 -11.56 -14.60
CA LEU A 175 17.78 -10.30 -14.71
C LEU A 175 19.17 -10.42 -14.07
N ALA A 176 20.21 -10.02 -14.79
CA ALA A 176 21.54 -9.82 -14.19
C ALA A 176 21.49 -8.59 -13.26
N GLU A 177 22.39 -8.53 -12.32
CA GLU A 177 22.51 -7.38 -11.41
C GLU A 177 22.85 -6.10 -12.20
N GLY A 178 22.15 -4.99 -11.91
CA GLY A 178 22.42 -3.69 -12.51
C GLY A 178 21.17 -2.83 -12.74
N ILE A 179 21.32 -1.79 -13.55
CA ILE A 179 20.27 -0.79 -13.84
C ILE A 179 19.63 -1.10 -15.18
N TYR A 180 18.31 -1.17 -15.18
CA TYR A 180 17.46 -1.36 -16.36
C TYR A 180 16.61 -0.11 -16.55
N VAL A 181 16.71 0.51 -17.71
CA VAL A 181 15.87 1.64 -18.11
C VAL A 181 14.90 1.16 -19.16
N ILE A 182 13.62 1.14 -18.82
CA ILE A 182 12.54 0.77 -19.76
C ILE A 182 11.90 2.07 -20.20
N LYS A 183 11.90 2.33 -21.51
CA LYS A 183 11.42 3.54 -22.13
C LYS A 183 10.40 3.18 -23.22
N ASP A 184 9.22 3.77 -23.13
CA ASP A 184 8.17 3.69 -24.15
C ASP A 184 8.45 4.66 -25.32
#